data_b8c8398f4d64c168cb360958a1196177
#
_entry.id   b8c8398f4d64c168cb360958a1196177
#
_cell.length_a   1.000
_cell.length_b   1.000
_cell.length_c   1.000
_cell.angle_alpha   90.00
_cell.angle_beta   90.00
_cell.angle_gamma   90.00
#
_symmetry.space_group_name_H-M   'P 1'
#
loop_
_entity.id
_entity.type
_entity.pdbx_description
1 polymer ?
#
loop_
_entity_poly.entity_id
_entity_poly.type
_entity_poly.pdbx_seq_one_letter_code
_entity_poly.pdbx_strand_id
1 'polypeptide(L)'
;MKKFKKAVALSLALAMGLSLVACGDKKEETTTEAPTTEAATTEAATDDATADDASASNAEVALPMPAEDSDPIYCYSWNTEFGERLQYVKDKYPQYADLIKYENLGLGGGSDEYKTAIENAIATGGEKVPSIIACDDAVAKYFLASDAIVPVADLGITADMYSGAYQYTIDYATIDGELKGMCWQATPGCFIYRTDIAEEVFGTADPDDIQQKVKDWDTFLATAEELKKADYKILSGPGDAKTPIIDNKAKPWVEGDTVNFDDAYVEYMEFAKKLYDGEYTNNNAAWTDGWFSDVTGNVFGWFGCTWFLYWTLGAQAEGTDIEGKFNMCQGPVSYHWGGTYLGVTDACPNKELAALVMYTLCADEDVLYKLSAETLDYVNNKNVMQKITDDGKGASKVLGGEDPVPVFMANAEKIDVKNATEYDSTMNGFLDNASGSYNSGEIATIDEAVEAVKSSIRDAYQNLTVE
;
A
#
# COMPACT_ATOMS: atom_id res chain seq x y z
N MET A 1 -11.95 -22.81 28.50
CA MET A 1 -11.02 -21.81 27.97
C MET A 1 -9.67 -22.37 27.45
N LYS A 2 -9.52 -23.65 27.13
CA LYS A 2 -8.29 -24.24 26.56
C LYS A 2 -8.47 -24.85 25.15
N LYS A 3 -9.65 -24.72 24.53
CA LYS A 3 -9.94 -25.27 23.19
C LYS A 3 -10.05 -24.18 22.09
N PHE A 4 -10.09 -22.91 22.43
CA PHE A 4 -10.19 -21.81 21.46
C PHE A 4 -8.82 -21.30 20.95
N LYS A 5 -7.72 -21.61 21.66
CA LYS A 5 -6.37 -21.17 21.26
C LYS A 5 -5.70 -22.04 20.18
N LYS A 6 -6.30 -23.15 19.75
CA LYS A 6 -5.75 -24.03 18.71
C LYS A 6 -6.35 -23.82 17.31
N ALA A 7 -7.47 -23.13 17.20
CA ALA A 7 -8.12 -22.90 15.90
C ALA A 7 -7.60 -21.65 15.17
N VAL A 8 -7.11 -20.64 15.91
CA VAL A 8 -6.59 -19.39 15.32
C VAL A 8 -5.14 -19.54 14.82
N ALA A 9 -4.37 -20.51 15.39
CA ALA A 9 -3.01 -20.76 14.95
C ALA A 9 -2.89 -21.63 13.68
N LEU A 10 -4.00 -22.21 13.19
CA LEU A 10 -3.97 -23.09 12.01
C LEU A 10 -4.41 -22.36 10.73
N SER A 11 -5.11 -21.24 10.83
CA SER A 11 -5.58 -20.46 9.68
C SER A 11 -4.53 -19.48 9.14
N LEU A 12 -3.56 -19.07 9.95
CA LEU A 12 -2.42 -18.24 9.48
C LEU A 12 -1.28 -19.07 8.85
N ALA A 13 -1.22 -20.37 9.10
CA ALA A 13 -0.17 -21.24 8.56
C ALA A 13 -0.48 -21.78 7.16
N LEU A 14 -1.70 -21.62 6.65
CA LEU A 14 -2.09 -22.09 5.30
C LEU A 14 -1.87 -21.05 4.20
N ALA A 15 -1.71 -19.78 4.53
CA ALA A 15 -1.44 -18.74 3.53
C ALA A 15 0.04 -18.62 3.13
N MET A 16 0.96 -19.32 3.81
CA MET A 16 2.40 -19.33 3.51
C MET A 16 2.94 -20.70 3.06
N GLY A 17 2.08 -21.67 2.76
CA GLY A 17 2.45 -23.08 2.54
C GLY A 17 2.39 -23.60 1.10
N LEU A 18 2.15 -22.76 0.08
CA LEU A 18 1.95 -23.22 -1.31
C LEU A 18 3.10 -22.96 -2.29
N SER A 19 4.29 -22.62 -1.82
CA SER A 19 5.45 -22.42 -2.71
C SER A 19 6.59 -23.43 -2.58
N LEU A 20 6.40 -24.60 -1.98
CA LEU A 20 7.45 -25.62 -1.89
C LEU A 20 6.90 -27.04 -2.03
N VAL A 21 6.52 -27.46 -3.24
CA VAL A 21 6.68 -28.89 -3.66
C VAL A 21 6.72 -28.97 -5.20
N ALA A 22 7.89 -28.99 -5.77
CA ALA A 22 8.21 -29.75 -6.98
C ALA A 22 9.72 -29.86 -7.14
N CYS A 23 10.31 -30.83 -6.48
CA CYS A 23 11.58 -31.43 -6.88
C CYS A 23 11.49 -32.94 -6.67
N GLY A 24 11.56 -33.68 -7.76
CA GLY A 24 11.61 -35.15 -7.75
C GLY A 24 11.80 -35.73 -9.12
N ASP A 25 13.08 -35.85 -9.53
CA ASP A 25 13.71 -36.92 -10.32
C ASP A 25 13.22 -37.32 -11.73
N LYS A 26 14.03 -37.11 -12.73
CA LYS A 26 15.06 -37.94 -13.42
C LYS A 26 15.19 -37.65 -14.91
N LYS A 27 16.46 -37.33 -15.27
CA LYS A 27 17.27 -37.72 -16.45
C LYS A 27 16.59 -37.97 -17.81
N GLU A 28 17.00 -37.22 -18.84
CA GLU A 28 17.90 -37.71 -19.89
C GLU A 28 18.34 -36.59 -20.82
N GLU A 29 19.63 -36.68 -21.19
CA GLU A 29 20.38 -35.77 -22.07
C GLU A 29 19.90 -35.89 -23.53
N THR A 30 19.85 -34.78 -24.24
CA THR A 30 20.32 -34.78 -25.64
C THR A 30 20.71 -33.33 -26.05
N THR A 31 21.95 -33.20 -26.39
CA THR A 31 22.62 -32.07 -27.08
C THR A 31 22.07 -31.82 -28.47
N THR A 32 21.85 -30.58 -28.87
CA THR A 32 22.12 -30.17 -30.26
C THR A 32 22.46 -28.66 -30.32
N GLU A 33 23.51 -28.40 -31.08
CA GLU A 33 24.23 -27.16 -31.28
C GLU A 33 23.47 -26.07 -32.00
N ALA A 34 23.96 -24.85 -31.78
CA ALA A 34 23.58 -23.61 -32.48
C ALA A 34 24.07 -23.60 -33.96
N PRO A 35 23.60 -22.66 -34.75
CA PRO A 35 24.54 -21.91 -35.54
C PRO A 35 24.43 -20.39 -35.36
N THR A 36 25.58 -19.81 -35.17
CA THR A 36 26.00 -18.42 -35.36
C THR A 36 25.77 -17.96 -36.80
N THR A 37 25.35 -16.70 -36.98
CA THR A 37 25.65 -15.95 -38.21
C THR A 37 26.02 -14.52 -37.82
N GLU A 38 27.24 -14.15 -38.27
CA GLU A 38 27.86 -12.84 -38.19
C GLU A 38 27.31 -11.83 -39.19
N ALA A 39 27.36 -10.57 -38.73
CA ALA A 39 27.86 -9.34 -39.38
C ALA A 39 27.22 -8.78 -40.65
N ALA A 40 26.93 -7.50 -40.61
CA ALA A 40 27.57 -6.50 -41.46
C ALA A 40 27.30 -5.07 -40.95
N THR A 41 28.38 -4.39 -40.68
CA THR A 41 28.56 -2.94 -40.52
C THR A 41 28.29 -2.17 -41.79
N THR A 42 27.63 -1.01 -41.66
CA THR A 42 27.83 0.11 -42.61
C THR A 42 27.77 1.43 -41.87
N GLU A 43 28.89 2.13 -41.87
CA GLU A 43 29.05 3.54 -41.50
C GLU A 43 28.42 4.43 -42.58
N ALA A 44 27.78 5.52 -42.18
CA ALA A 44 27.77 6.78 -42.91
C ALA A 44 27.54 7.97 -41.99
N ALA A 45 28.31 8.98 -42.17
CA ALA A 45 28.64 10.10 -41.32
C ALA A 45 27.67 11.30 -41.39
N THR A 46 27.69 12.05 -40.30
CA THR A 46 27.61 13.51 -40.11
C THR A 46 26.43 14.31 -40.70
N ASP A 47 25.67 14.98 -39.84
CA ASP A 47 25.69 16.44 -39.79
C ASP A 47 25.23 17.01 -38.44
N ASP A 48 25.88 18.09 -38.10
CA ASP A 48 25.92 18.87 -36.87
C ASP A 48 24.67 19.76 -36.75
N ALA A 49 23.95 19.66 -35.61
CA ALA A 49 23.05 20.71 -35.16
C ALA A 49 23.06 20.76 -33.64
N THR A 50 23.80 21.71 -33.11
CA THR A 50 23.83 22.11 -31.71
C THR A 50 22.43 22.45 -31.22
N ALA A 51 21.90 21.64 -30.29
CA ALA A 51 20.82 21.98 -29.40
C ALA A 51 21.41 22.12 -27.99
N ASP A 52 21.22 23.26 -27.37
CA ASP A 52 21.61 23.57 -25.99
C ASP A 52 21.01 22.52 -25.06
N ASP A 53 21.88 21.69 -24.53
CA ASP A 53 21.62 20.75 -23.44
C ASP A 53 21.61 21.54 -22.13
N ALA A 54 20.43 21.91 -21.68
CA ALA A 54 20.23 22.36 -20.30
C ALA A 54 20.32 21.13 -19.37
N SER A 55 21.53 20.60 -19.25
CA SER A 55 21.91 19.71 -18.18
C SER A 55 21.75 20.46 -16.85
N ALA A 56 20.61 20.29 -16.19
CA ALA A 56 20.52 20.52 -14.76
C ALA A 56 21.53 19.59 -14.10
N SER A 57 22.66 20.14 -13.68
CA SER A 57 23.63 19.41 -12.87
C SER A 57 22.92 18.94 -11.62
N ASN A 58 22.62 17.64 -11.51
CA ASN A 58 22.37 16.99 -10.24
C ASN A 58 23.62 17.23 -9.39
N ALA A 59 23.59 18.25 -8.53
CA ALA A 59 24.54 18.33 -7.44
C ALA A 59 24.29 17.06 -6.63
N GLU A 60 25.26 16.18 -6.59
CA GLU A 60 25.27 14.96 -5.77
C GLU A 60 25.08 15.43 -4.33
N VAL A 61 23.84 15.31 -3.82
CA VAL A 61 23.51 15.68 -2.45
C VAL A 61 24.04 14.55 -1.59
N ALA A 62 25.27 14.70 -1.14
CA ALA A 62 26.00 13.65 -0.44
C ALA A 62 25.64 13.66 1.04
N LEU A 63 24.91 12.63 1.48
CA LEU A 63 24.90 12.27 2.91
C LEU A 63 26.32 11.91 3.36
N PRO A 64 26.71 12.20 4.62
CA PRO A 64 27.96 11.71 5.16
C PRO A 64 27.98 10.18 5.08
N MET A 65 29.06 9.63 4.53
CA MET A 65 29.22 8.19 4.42
C MET A 65 29.65 7.62 5.77
N PRO A 66 28.98 6.56 6.28
CA PRO A 66 29.37 5.91 7.53
C PRO A 66 30.77 5.32 7.44
N ALA A 67 31.46 5.18 8.57
CA ALA A 67 32.71 4.44 8.62
C ALA A 67 32.45 2.94 8.38
N GLU A 68 33.34 2.26 7.64
CA GLU A 68 33.18 0.83 7.31
C GLU A 68 33.27 -0.10 8.54
N ASP A 69 33.88 0.37 9.64
CA ASP A 69 34.00 -0.31 10.93
C ASP A 69 33.02 0.20 11.99
N SER A 70 31.97 0.93 11.55
CA SER A 70 30.94 1.45 12.44
C SER A 70 29.98 0.36 12.96
N ASP A 71 29.18 0.70 13.95
CA ASP A 71 28.23 -0.23 14.56
C ASP A 71 27.17 -0.70 13.54
N PRO A 72 26.74 -1.97 13.61
CA PRO A 72 25.64 -2.46 12.80
C PRO A 72 24.31 -1.83 13.19
N ILE A 73 23.41 -1.74 12.21
CA ILE A 73 22.02 -1.36 12.42
C ILE A 73 21.10 -2.56 12.27
N TYR A 74 19.99 -2.56 13.02
CA TYR A 74 18.96 -3.57 12.95
C TYR A 74 17.67 -2.98 12.38
N CYS A 75 17.23 -3.52 11.25
CA CYS A 75 16.04 -3.12 10.52
C CYS A 75 14.92 -4.12 10.82
N TYR A 76 13.83 -3.66 11.42
CA TYR A 76 12.72 -4.49 11.85
C TYR A 76 11.51 -4.31 10.92
N SER A 77 10.83 -5.42 10.63
CA SER A 77 9.57 -5.42 9.87
C SER A 77 8.68 -6.58 10.29
N TRP A 78 7.44 -6.54 9.82
CA TRP A 78 6.44 -7.59 10.05
C TRP A 78 6.47 -8.72 9.02
N ASN A 79 7.01 -8.51 7.82
CA ASN A 79 7.06 -9.45 6.70
C ASN A 79 8.43 -9.44 6.03
N THR A 80 8.61 -10.15 4.90
CA THR A 80 9.90 -10.24 4.20
C THR A 80 10.21 -9.06 3.30
N GLU A 81 9.23 -8.26 2.93
CA GLU A 81 9.35 -7.22 1.90
C GLU A 81 10.49 -6.23 2.18
N PHE A 82 10.54 -5.66 3.39
CA PHE A 82 11.61 -4.72 3.73
C PHE A 82 13.01 -5.36 3.60
N GLY A 83 13.14 -6.63 4.01
CA GLY A 83 14.40 -7.38 3.84
C GLY A 83 14.83 -7.51 2.38
N GLU A 84 13.87 -7.73 1.48
CA GLU A 84 14.11 -7.78 0.04
C GLU A 84 14.49 -6.39 -0.51
N ARG A 85 13.84 -5.33 -0.02
CA ARG A 85 14.19 -3.94 -0.39
C ARG A 85 15.60 -3.55 0.10
N LEU A 86 16.01 -4.00 1.29
CA LEU A 86 17.37 -3.79 1.81
C LEU A 86 18.46 -4.39 0.90
N GLN A 87 18.12 -5.37 0.06
CA GLN A 87 19.12 -5.91 -0.89
C GLN A 87 19.57 -4.85 -1.90
N TYR A 88 18.69 -3.94 -2.34
CA TYR A 88 19.07 -2.84 -3.25
C TYR A 88 20.10 -1.91 -2.61
N VAL A 89 19.99 -1.64 -1.30
CA VAL A 89 20.97 -0.86 -0.56
C VAL A 89 22.31 -1.61 -0.47
N LYS A 90 22.28 -2.90 -0.13
CA LYS A 90 23.48 -3.75 -0.03
C LYS A 90 24.19 -3.91 -1.37
N ASP A 91 23.45 -3.98 -2.46
CA ASP A 91 24.01 -4.04 -3.81
C ASP A 91 24.70 -2.71 -4.20
N LYS A 92 24.10 -1.58 -3.82
CA LYS A 92 24.68 -0.25 -4.09
C LYS A 92 25.90 0.05 -3.20
N TYR A 93 25.86 -0.40 -1.94
CA TYR A 93 26.90 -0.16 -0.92
C TYR A 93 27.39 -1.47 -0.29
N PRO A 94 28.11 -2.32 -1.05
CA PRO A 94 28.50 -3.65 -0.59
C PRO A 94 29.43 -3.62 0.65
N GLN A 95 30.16 -2.51 0.89
CA GLN A 95 30.99 -2.33 2.08
C GLN A 95 30.19 -2.28 3.38
N TYR A 96 28.89 -1.93 3.34
CA TYR A 96 28.00 -1.88 4.51
C TYR A 96 27.05 -3.07 4.59
N ALA A 97 27.08 -4.00 3.64
CA ALA A 97 26.12 -5.12 3.57
C ALA A 97 26.05 -5.93 4.87
N ASP A 98 27.21 -6.15 5.50
CA ASP A 98 27.32 -6.90 6.77
C ASP A 98 26.92 -6.08 8.00
N LEU A 99 26.82 -4.76 7.90
CA LEU A 99 26.35 -3.88 8.98
C LEU A 99 24.82 -3.70 8.97
N ILE A 100 24.15 -3.97 7.86
CA ILE A 100 22.70 -3.87 7.73
C ILE A 100 22.08 -5.22 8.08
N LYS A 101 21.53 -5.35 9.30
CA LYS A 101 20.86 -6.55 9.80
C LYS A 101 19.36 -6.43 9.64
N TYR A 102 18.70 -7.56 9.38
CA TYR A 102 17.26 -7.59 9.19
C TYR A 102 16.60 -8.58 10.16
N GLU A 103 15.52 -8.14 10.80
CA GLU A 103 14.72 -8.95 11.73
C GLU A 103 13.26 -8.93 11.27
N ASN A 104 12.78 -10.07 10.75
CA ASN A 104 11.37 -10.26 10.40
C ASN A 104 10.63 -10.83 11.61
N LEU A 105 9.61 -10.12 12.08
CA LEU A 105 8.81 -10.57 13.23
C LEU A 105 7.72 -11.58 12.85
N GLY A 106 7.34 -11.68 11.58
CA GLY A 106 6.32 -12.63 11.10
C GLY A 106 4.93 -12.37 11.70
N LEU A 107 4.57 -11.09 11.90
CA LEU A 107 3.33 -10.63 12.51
C LEU A 107 2.47 -9.89 11.48
N GLY A 108 1.23 -9.54 11.82
CA GLY A 108 0.43 -8.63 11.00
C GLY A 108 0.96 -7.19 11.14
N GLY A 109 1.21 -6.48 10.02
CA GLY A 109 1.82 -5.14 10.04
C GLY A 109 1.03 -4.10 10.84
N GLY A 110 -0.31 -4.15 10.74
CA GLY A 110 -1.23 -3.28 11.47
C GLY A 110 -1.68 -3.82 12.83
N SER A 111 -1.10 -4.91 13.34
CA SER A 111 -1.57 -5.59 14.55
C SER A 111 -1.00 -4.99 15.85
N ASP A 112 -1.75 -5.15 16.94
CA ASP A 112 -1.28 -4.79 18.30
C ASP A 112 -0.10 -5.65 18.74
N GLU A 113 0.01 -6.88 18.24
CA GLU A 113 1.15 -7.76 18.49
C GLU A 113 2.43 -7.16 17.88
N TYR A 114 2.36 -6.58 16.68
CA TYR A 114 3.50 -5.92 16.06
C TYR A 114 3.90 -4.66 16.85
N LYS A 115 2.94 -3.81 17.21
CA LYS A 115 3.20 -2.64 18.08
C LYS A 115 3.91 -3.04 19.35
N THR A 116 3.35 -3.99 20.08
CA THR A 116 3.91 -4.48 21.36
C THR A 116 5.31 -5.07 21.20
N ALA A 117 5.57 -5.81 20.10
CA ALA A 117 6.88 -6.40 19.85
C ALA A 117 7.95 -5.34 19.60
N ILE A 118 7.65 -4.31 18.81
CA ILE A 118 8.57 -3.19 18.55
C ILE A 118 8.82 -2.38 19.83
N GLU A 119 7.77 -2.01 20.58
CA GLU A 119 7.92 -1.29 21.85
C GLU A 119 8.79 -2.04 22.84
N ASN A 120 8.57 -3.35 23.00
CA ASN A 120 9.38 -4.19 23.87
C ASN A 120 10.84 -4.27 23.40
N ALA A 121 11.08 -4.34 22.08
CA ALA A 121 12.43 -4.37 21.54
C ALA A 121 13.18 -3.03 21.81
N ILE A 122 12.50 -1.90 21.63
CA ILE A 122 13.06 -0.57 21.96
C ILE A 122 13.32 -0.45 23.46
N ALA A 123 12.33 -0.79 24.31
CA ALA A 123 12.43 -0.67 25.75
C ALA A 123 13.50 -1.60 26.36
N THR A 124 13.69 -2.79 25.78
CA THR A 124 14.73 -3.74 26.23
C THR A 124 16.12 -3.24 25.89
N GLY A 125 16.27 -2.53 24.77
CA GLY A 125 17.56 -2.04 24.31
C GLY A 125 18.56 -3.17 24.00
N GLY A 126 19.83 -2.85 24.10
CA GLY A 126 20.93 -3.80 23.91
C GLY A 126 21.42 -3.86 22.46
N GLU A 127 22.18 -4.91 22.14
CA GLU A 127 22.88 -5.02 20.85
C GLU A 127 21.97 -5.02 19.63
N LYS A 128 20.76 -5.57 19.78
CA LYS A 128 19.76 -5.69 18.71
C LYS A 128 18.61 -4.67 18.82
N VAL A 129 18.86 -3.51 19.42
CA VAL A 129 17.84 -2.47 19.50
C VAL A 129 17.40 -2.08 18.07
N PRO A 130 16.08 -1.93 17.80
CA PRO A 130 15.63 -1.48 16.49
C PRO A 130 16.26 -0.13 16.11
N SER A 131 16.95 -0.08 15.00
CA SER A 131 17.56 1.13 14.44
C SER A 131 16.64 1.77 13.41
N ILE A 132 16.07 0.94 12.53
CA ILE A 132 15.02 1.33 11.59
C ILE A 132 13.83 0.41 11.81
N ILE A 133 12.65 0.98 11.97
CA ILE A 133 11.39 0.25 12.00
C ILE A 133 10.61 0.51 10.72
N ALA A 134 10.15 -0.55 10.08
CA ALA A 134 9.17 -0.45 9.01
C ALA A 134 7.77 -0.48 9.64
N CYS A 135 6.96 0.50 9.31
CA CYS A 135 5.62 0.66 9.86
C CYS A 135 4.61 0.57 8.72
N ASP A 136 3.71 -0.43 8.80
CA ASP A 136 2.50 -0.42 7.98
C ASP A 136 1.70 0.85 8.25
N ASP A 137 1.02 1.40 7.25
CA ASP A 137 0.21 2.60 7.35
C ASP A 137 -0.73 2.58 8.58
N ALA A 138 -1.37 1.45 8.85
CA ALA A 138 -2.28 1.31 9.97
C ALA A 138 -1.66 1.61 11.36
N VAL A 139 -0.33 1.53 11.49
CA VAL A 139 0.40 1.80 12.75
C VAL A 139 1.48 2.87 12.59
N ALA A 140 1.70 3.38 11.39
CA ALA A 140 2.79 4.33 11.13
C ALA A 140 2.62 5.62 11.92
N LYS A 141 1.43 6.24 11.93
CA LYS A 141 1.17 7.46 12.73
C LYS A 141 1.47 7.24 14.20
N TYR A 142 1.10 6.08 14.77
CA TYR A 142 1.37 5.74 16.16
C TYR A 142 2.87 5.75 16.49
N PHE A 143 3.69 5.08 15.66
CA PHE A 143 5.13 5.04 15.90
C PHE A 143 5.81 6.37 15.59
N LEU A 144 5.44 7.02 14.48
CA LEU A 144 6.07 8.28 14.07
C LEU A 144 5.78 9.43 15.04
N ALA A 145 4.64 9.40 15.74
CA ALA A 145 4.31 10.35 16.81
C ALA A 145 5.10 10.10 18.11
N SER A 146 5.78 8.97 18.22
CA SER A 146 6.57 8.64 19.41
C SER A 146 7.85 9.48 19.51
N ASP A 147 8.22 9.86 20.74
CA ASP A 147 9.50 10.50 21.05
C ASP A 147 10.71 9.59 20.73
N ALA A 148 10.48 8.28 20.58
CA ALA A 148 11.53 7.32 20.21
C ALA A 148 11.96 7.42 18.73
N ILE A 149 11.23 8.16 17.89
CA ILE A 149 11.57 8.33 16.47
C ILE A 149 12.17 9.72 16.24
N VAL A 150 13.35 9.75 15.63
CA VAL A 150 14.05 11.01 15.34
C VAL A 150 13.49 11.69 14.07
N PRO A 151 13.49 13.02 14.01
CA PRO A 151 13.17 13.76 12.80
C PRO A 151 14.12 13.39 11.65
N VAL A 152 13.59 13.29 10.43
CA VAL A 152 14.36 12.99 9.23
C VAL A 152 15.46 14.03 8.98
N ALA A 153 15.20 15.30 9.34
CA ALA A 153 16.19 16.38 9.24
C ALA A 153 17.42 16.15 10.15
N ASP A 154 17.23 15.52 11.32
CA ASP A 154 18.33 15.19 12.25
C ASP A 154 19.25 14.09 11.71
N LEU A 155 18.80 13.36 10.69
CA LEU A 155 19.60 12.40 9.94
C LEU A 155 20.42 13.05 8.80
N GLY A 156 20.28 14.37 8.61
CA GLY A 156 20.92 15.10 7.52
C GLY A 156 20.20 14.98 6.17
N ILE A 157 19.01 14.37 6.13
CA ILE A 157 18.19 14.28 4.92
C ILE A 157 17.37 15.56 4.80
N THR A 158 17.62 16.35 3.76
CA THR A 158 16.95 17.64 3.53
C THR A 158 15.76 17.49 2.59
N ALA A 159 14.85 18.49 2.59
CA ALA A 159 13.66 18.48 1.75
C ALA A 159 13.97 18.34 0.25
N ASP A 160 15.07 18.94 -0.22
CA ASP A 160 15.48 18.85 -1.62
C ASP A 160 15.82 17.40 -2.02
N MET A 161 16.31 16.59 -1.07
CA MET A 161 16.69 15.19 -1.33
C MET A 161 15.50 14.27 -1.63
N TYR A 162 14.30 14.61 -1.16
CA TYR A 162 13.08 13.84 -1.40
C TYR A 162 11.98 14.63 -2.13
N SER A 163 12.36 15.67 -2.85
CA SER A 163 11.42 16.55 -3.58
C SER A 163 10.60 15.83 -4.66
N GLY A 164 11.02 14.65 -5.11
CA GLY A 164 10.27 13.79 -6.01
C GLY A 164 9.12 13.02 -5.36
N ALA A 165 9.06 12.94 -4.02
CA ALA A 165 8.02 12.22 -3.29
C ALA A 165 6.63 12.85 -3.47
N TYR A 166 5.58 12.03 -3.37
CA TYR A 166 4.20 12.53 -3.36
C TYR A 166 3.90 13.28 -2.06
N GLN A 167 3.27 14.45 -2.18
CA GLN A 167 3.05 15.33 -1.03
C GLN A 167 2.26 14.66 0.09
N TYR A 168 1.24 13.85 -0.24
CA TYR A 168 0.45 13.17 0.78
C TYR A 168 1.28 12.24 1.67
N THR A 169 2.34 11.60 1.15
CA THR A 169 3.20 10.73 1.95
C THR A 169 4.07 11.53 2.92
N ILE A 170 4.47 12.73 2.53
CA ILE A 170 5.18 13.69 3.38
C ILE A 170 4.24 14.20 4.47
N ASP A 171 3.02 14.62 4.09
CA ASP A 171 2.01 15.13 5.03
C ASP A 171 1.60 14.05 6.05
N TYR A 172 1.46 12.80 5.59
CA TYR A 172 1.17 11.68 6.47
C TYR A 172 2.26 11.45 7.52
N ALA A 173 3.54 11.49 7.13
CA ALA A 173 4.66 11.25 8.03
C ALA A 173 5.16 12.48 8.79
N THR A 174 4.51 13.64 8.57
CA THR A 174 4.80 14.88 9.31
C THR A 174 3.99 14.92 10.60
N ILE A 175 4.68 15.00 11.74
CA ILE A 175 4.13 15.09 13.09
C ILE A 175 4.62 16.40 13.70
N ASP A 176 3.70 17.23 14.17
CA ASP A 176 4.00 18.54 14.81
C ASP A 176 4.95 19.44 13.96
N GLY A 177 4.85 19.34 12.64
CA GLY A 177 5.65 20.10 11.69
C GLY A 177 7.02 19.52 11.38
N GLU A 178 7.37 18.35 11.91
CA GLU A 178 8.61 17.62 11.65
C GLU A 178 8.32 16.35 10.85
N LEU A 179 9.05 16.13 9.75
CA LEU A 179 9.01 14.85 9.03
C LEU A 179 9.70 13.78 9.88
N LYS A 180 8.97 12.75 10.32
CA LYS A 180 9.44 11.68 11.21
C LYS A 180 9.73 10.36 10.50
N GLY A 181 9.28 10.21 9.25
CA GLY A 181 9.50 8.99 8.48
C GLY A 181 9.46 9.25 6.98
N MET A 182 9.93 8.28 6.22
CA MET A 182 9.86 8.27 4.77
C MET A 182 9.35 6.92 4.29
N CYS A 183 8.71 6.88 3.12
CA CYS A 183 8.28 5.61 2.53
C CYS A 183 8.85 5.44 1.12
N TRP A 184 9.16 4.20 0.75
CA TRP A 184 9.67 3.90 -0.59
C TRP A 184 8.56 3.72 -1.63
N GLN A 185 7.35 3.39 -1.19
CA GLN A 185 6.20 3.17 -2.06
C GLN A 185 5.10 4.17 -1.77
N ALA A 186 4.43 4.62 -2.81
CA ALA A 186 3.17 5.31 -2.73
C ALA A 186 2.04 4.34 -3.06
N THR A 187 0.88 4.49 -2.42
CA THR A 187 -0.23 3.54 -2.54
C THR A 187 -1.55 4.22 -2.88
N PRO A 188 -1.58 5.02 -3.98
CA PRO A 188 -2.83 5.62 -4.42
C PRO A 188 -3.85 4.55 -4.78
N GLY A 189 -5.07 4.75 -4.33
CA GLY A 189 -6.20 3.88 -4.63
C GLY A 189 -6.88 4.26 -5.95
N CYS A 190 -7.58 3.30 -6.52
CA CYS A 190 -8.39 3.46 -7.72
C CYS A 190 -9.54 2.45 -7.73
N PHE A 191 -10.38 2.49 -8.76
CA PHE A 191 -11.38 1.45 -9.01
C PHE A 191 -10.87 0.50 -10.10
N ILE A 192 -10.70 -0.78 -9.76
CA ILE A 192 -10.24 -1.85 -10.65
C ILE A 192 -11.46 -2.70 -11.00
N TYR A 193 -11.65 -3.04 -12.26
CA TYR A 193 -12.84 -3.76 -12.70
C TYR A 193 -12.53 -4.88 -13.69
N ARG A 194 -13.46 -5.84 -13.79
CA ARG A 194 -13.46 -6.97 -14.71
C ARG A 194 -13.90 -6.52 -16.10
N THR A 195 -12.99 -6.61 -17.08
CA THR A 195 -13.27 -6.20 -18.47
C THR A 195 -14.29 -7.10 -19.15
N ASP A 196 -14.28 -8.39 -18.86
CA ASP A 196 -15.26 -9.33 -19.43
C ASP A 196 -16.69 -9.07 -18.93
N ILE A 197 -16.86 -8.74 -17.65
CA ILE A 197 -18.16 -8.34 -17.09
C ILE A 197 -18.59 -6.99 -17.67
N ALA A 198 -17.66 -6.04 -17.81
CA ALA A 198 -17.94 -4.74 -18.42
C ALA A 198 -18.47 -4.87 -19.87
N GLU A 199 -17.81 -5.68 -20.68
CA GLU A 199 -18.24 -5.96 -22.06
C GLU A 199 -19.62 -6.64 -22.10
N GLU A 200 -19.86 -7.61 -21.22
CA GLU A 200 -21.13 -8.32 -21.17
C GLU A 200 -22.30 -7.41 -20.77
N VAL A 201 -22.11 -6.60 -19.73
CA VAL A 201 -23.22 -5.82 -19.13
C VAL A 201 -23.40 -4.47 -19.81
N PHE A 202 -22.30 -3.80 -20.16
CA PHE A 202 -22.31 -2.41 -20.67
C PHE A 202 -21.99 -2.31 -22.16
N GLY A 203 -21.43 -3.38 -22.76
CA GLY A 203 -20.99 -3.39 -24.15
C GLY A 203 -19.69 -2.62 -24.40
N THR A 204 -18.96 -2.28 -23.34
CA THR A 204 -17.66 -1.59 -23.37
C THR A 204 -16.86 -1.93 -22.13
N ALA A 205 -15.56 -2.05 -22.27
CA ALA A 205 -14.61 -2.11 -21.16
C ALA A 205 -13.61 -0.93 -21.20
N ASP A 206 -13.92 0.10 -21.98
CA ASP A 206 -13.09 1.30 -22.06
C ASP A 206 -13.05 2.02 -20.71
N PRO A 207 -11.85 2.37 -20.17
CA PRO A 207 -11.73 3.01 -18.85
C PRO A 207 -12.49 4.34 -18.71
N ASP A 208 -12.57 5.14 -19.77
CA ASP A 208 -13.27 6.42 -19.76
C ASP A 208 -14.80 6.21 -19.65
N ASP A 209 -15.33 5.19 -20.35
CA ASP A 209 -16.75 4.81 -20.26
C ASP A 209 -17.09 4.26 -18.89
N ILE A 210 -16.25 3.38 -18.34
CA ILE A 210 -16.45 2.83 -16.99
C ILE A 210 -16.30 3.91 -15.94
N GLN A 211 -15.36 4.85 -16.09
CA GLN A 211 -15.25 6.01 -15.20
C GLN A 211 -16.57 6.80 -15.11
N GLN A 212 -17.32 6.97 -16.22
CA GLN A 212 -18.62 7.64 -16.15
C GLN A 212 -19.67 6.85 -15.36
N LYS A 213 -19.53 5.54 -15.28
CA LYS A 213 -20.44 4.67 -14.49
C LYS A 213 -20.12 4.64 -12.99
N VAL A 214 -18.91 5.04 -12.60
CA VAL A 214 -18.43 4.99 -11.20
C VAL A 214 -17.89 6.33 -10.70
N LYS A 215 -18.17 7.44 -11.39
CA LYS A 215 -17.59 8.78 -11.12
C LYS A 215 -18.01 9.43 -9.80
N ASP A 216 -19.10 8.99 -9.23
CA ASP A 216 -19.65 9.44 -7.95
C ASP A 216 -20.48 8.32 -7.32
N TRP A 217 -20.82 8.44 -6.04
CA TRP A 217 -21.52 7.40 -5.28
C TRP A 217 -22.95 7.12 -5.79
N ASP A 218 -23.65 8.12 -6.32
CA ASP A 218 -25.00 7.95 -6.88
C ASP A 218 -24.94 7.14 -8.19
N THR A 219 -24.00 7.50 -9.07
CA THR A 219 -23.76 6.77 -10.32
C THR A 219 -23.26 5.36 -10.06
N PHE A 220 -22.44 5.18 -9.03
CA PHE A 220 -21.96 3.88 -8.58
C PHE A 220 -23.10 2.94 -8.17
N LEU A 221 -24.06 3.43 -7.39
CA LEU A 221 -25.27 2.66 -7.01
C LEU A 221 -26.17 2.36 -8.21
N ALA A 222 -26.31 3.29 -9.16
CA ALA A 222 -27.05 3.04 -10.39
C ALA A 222 -26.37 1.93 -11.23
N THR A 223 -25.06 1.91 -11.29
CA THR A 223 -24.27 0.85 -11.94
C THR A 223 -24.41 -0.49 -11.19
N ALA A 224 -24.45 -0.48 -9.87
CA ALA A 224 -24.73 -1.68 -9.07
C ALA A 224 -26.09 -2.31 -9.42
N GLU A 225 -27.11 -1.48 -9.64
CA GLU A 225 -28.44 -1.94 -10.06
C GLU A 225 -28.45 -2.52 -11.50
N GLU A 226 -27.61 -1.99 -12.42
CA GLU A 226 -27.45 -2.56 -13.75
C GLU A 226 -26.77 -3.93 -13.69
N LEU A 227 -25.67 -4.05 -12.91
CA LEU A 227 -24.94 -5.30 -12.69
C LEU A 227 -25.82 -6.38 -12.05
N LYS A 228 -26.60 -6.03 -11.03
CA LYS A 228 -27.52 -6.95 -10.37
C LYS A 228 -28.53 -7.58 -11.32
N LYS A 229 -29.03 -6.85 -12.33
CA LYS A 229 -29.96 -7.39 -13.36
C LYS A 229 -29.33 -8.46 -14.24
N ALA A 230 -28.00 -8.48 -14.32
CA ALA A 230 -27.21 -9.46 -15.03
C ALA A 230 -26.56 -10.51 -14.09
N ASP A 231 -27.04 -10.62 -12.85
CA ASP A 231 -26.53 -11.53 -11.81
C ASP A 231 -25.08 -11.26 -11.35
N TYR A 232 -24.57 -10.04 -11.55
CA TYR A 232 -23.27 -9.60 -11.07
C TYR A 232 -23.40 -8.73 -9.81
N LYS A 233 -22.28 -8.63 -9.08
CA LYS A 233 -22.11 -7.78 -7.90
C LYS A 233 -21.13 -6.67 -8.20
N ILE A 234 -21.38 -5.46 -7.68
CA ILE A 234 -20.47 -4.35 -7.93
C ILE A 234 -19.18 -4.44 -7.09
N LEU A 235 -19.28 -4.95 -5.85
CA LEU A 235 -18.18 -5.18 -4.91
C LEU A 235 -18.35 -6.54 -4.23
N SER A 236 -17.28 -7.04 -3.59
CA SER A 236 -17.31 -8.27 -2.82
C SER A 236 -18.10 -8.09 -1.51
N GLY A 237 -17.82 -7.04 -0.78
CA GLY A 237 -18.52 -6.71 0.46
C GLY A 237 -18.89 -5.24 0.60
N PRO A 238 -19.89 -4.91 1.46
CA PRO A 238 -20.25 -3.52 1.73
C PRO A 238 -19.08 -2.71 2.32
N GLY A 239 -18.20 -3.39 3.07
CA GLY A 239 -17.01 -2.80 3.68
C GLY A 239 -15.93 -2.35 2.71
N ASP A 240 -15.95 -2.83 1.46
CA ASP A 240 -14.94 -2.46 0.46
C ASP A 240 -14.98 -0.96 0.10
N ALA A 241 -16.12 -0.29 0.31
CA ALA A 241 -16.26 1.15 0.09
C ALA A 241 -15.73 2.02 1.25
N LYS A 242 -15.33 1.42 2.39
CA LYS A 242 -14.90 2.17 3.57
C LYS A 242 -13.74 3.10 3.29
N THR A 243 -12.62 2.54 2.89
CA THR A 243 -11.38 3.32 2.71
C THR A 243 -11.57 4.52 1.78
N PRO A 244 -12.13 4.39 0.55
CA PRO A 244 -12.33 5.55 -0.30
C PRO A 244 -13.28 6.61 0.27
N ILE A 245 -14.25 6.25 1.12
CA ILE A 245 -15.13 7.24 1.73
C ILE A 245 -14.43 7.93 2.91
N ILE A 246 -13.91 7.16 3.88
CA ILE A 246 -13.41 7.73 5.14
C ILE A 246 -12.03 8.40 5.01
N ASP A 247 -11.25 8.06 3.99
CA ASP A 247 -9.98 8.74 3.72
C ASP A 247 -10.17 10.22 3.34
N ASN A 248 -11.36 10.55 2.84
CA ASN A 248 -11.78 11.90 2.50
C ASN A 248 -12.51 12.66 3.63
N LYS A 249 -12.40 12.20 4.89
CA LYS A 249 -12.98 12.87 6.05
C LYS A 249 -12.50 14.33 6.19
N ALA A 250 -13.40 15.21 6.56
CA ALA A 250 -13.12 16.63 6.70
C ALA A 250 -12.46 16.98 8.04
N LYS A 251 -12.55 16.10 9.04
CA LYS A 251 -11.98 16.28 10.38
C LYS A 251 -11.27 15.01 10.85
N PRO A 252 -10.18 15.16 11.65
CA PRO A 252 -9.54 14.02 12.28
C PRO A 252 -10.48 13.35 13.30
N TRP A 253 -10.27 12.07 13.60
CA TRP A 253 -10.98 11.38 14.69
C TRP A 253 -10.82 12.10 16.03
N VAL A 254 -9.62 12.59 16.32
CA VAL A 254 -9.32 13.30 17.56
C VAL A 254 -8.61 14.62 17.25
N GLU A 255 -9.08 15.70 17.89
CA GLU A 255 -8.43 17.01 17.88
C GLU A 255 -8.25 17.44 19.34
N GLY A 256 -7.00 17.51 19.79
CA GLY A 256 -6.69 17.67 21.20
C GLY A 256 -7.13 16.45 22.01
N ASP A 257 -8.11 16.61 22.89
CA ASP A 257 -8.75 15.56 23.67
C ASP A 257 -10.20 15.26 23.24
N THR A 258 -10.66 15.89 22.15
CA THR A 258 -12.06 15.82 21.72
C THR A 258 -12.18 14.91 20.48
N VAL A 259 -13.13 13.98 20.56
CA VAL A 259 -13.48 13.08 19.44
C VAL A 259 -14.43 13.79 18.51
N ASN A 260 -14.07 13.84 17.23
CA ASN A 260 -14.92 14.30 16.16
C ASN A 260 -15.59 13.10 15.46
N PHE A 261 -16.90 13.09 15.36
CA PHE A 261 -17.60 12.14 14.53
C PHE A 261 -17.91 12.81 13.18
N ASP A 262 -17.02 12.61 12.19
CA ASP A 262 -17.13 13.23 10.87
C ASP A 262 -18.30 12.66 10.07
N ASP A 263 -18.90 13.49 9.19
CA ASP A 263 -20.00 13.09 8.32
C ASP A 263 -19.63 11.92 7.40
N ALA A 264 -18.36 11.78 7.02
CA ALA A 264 -17.85 10.68 6.21
C ALA A 264 -18.07 9.29 6.86
N TYR A 265 -18.07 9.21 8.19
CA TYR A 265 -18.34 7.95 8.90
C TYR A 265 -19.81 7.55 8.81
N VAL A 266 -20.73 8.52 8.87
CA VAL A 266 -22.16 8.31 8.65
C VAL A 266 -22.40 7.95 7.19
N GLU A 267 -21.82 8.69 6.25
CA GLU A 267 -21.91 8.43 4.81
C GLU A 267 -21.46 6.98 4.48
N TYR A 268 -20.33 6.54 5.04
CA TYR A 268 -19.88 5.16 4.86
C TYR A 268 -20.89 4.14 5.37
N MET A 269 -21.38 4.28 6.61
CA MET A 269 -22.34 3.32 7.18
C MET A 269 -23.64 3.27 6.39
N GLU A 270 -24.16 4.43 5.97
CA GLU A 270 -25.37 4.50 5.14
C GLU A 270 -25.15 3.94 3.74
N PHE A 271 -23.97 4.17 3.14
CA PHE A 271 -23.61 3.63 1.85
C PHE A 271 -23.46 2.11 1.90
N ALA A 272 -22.75 1.59 2.90
CA ALA A 272 -22.62 0.16 3.15
C ALA A 272 -23.98 -0.51 3.35
N LYS A 273 -24.90 0.14 4.06
CA LYS A 273 -26.29 -0.33 4.22
C LYS A 273 -27.04 -0.39 2.89
N LYS A 274 -26.90 0.62 2.03
CA LYS A 274 -27.51 0.60 0.69
C LYS A 274 -26.95 -0.54 -0.18
N LEU A 275 -25.64 -0.80 -0.11
CA LEU A 275 -25.03 -1.94 -0.80
C LEU A 275 -25.57 -3.28 -0.29
N TYR A 276 -25.71 -3.42 1.02
CA TYR A 276 -26.23 -4.62 1.67
C TYR A 276 -27.71 -4.86 1.33
N ASP A 277 -28.58 -3.87 1.57
CA ASP A 277 -30.02 -3.97 1.34
C ASP A 277 -30.37 -4.14 -0.15
N GLY A 278 -29.58 -3.51 -1.01
CA GLY A 278 -29.67 -3.65 -2.47
C GLY A 278 -29.21 -5.03 -2.96
N GLU A 279 -28.57 -5.86 -2.11
CA GLU A 279 -27.93 -7.12 -2.51
C GLU A 279 -26.91 -6.91 -3.64
N TYR A 280 -26.18 -5.79 -3.60
CA TYR A 280 -25.19 -5.40 -4.63
C TYR A 280 -23.83 -6.02 -4.40
N THR A 281 -23.64 -6.73 -3.29
CA THR A 281 -22.39 -7.42 -2.92
C THR A 281 -22.65 -8.87 -2.54
N ASN A 282 -21.59 -9.69 -2.43
CA ASN A 282 -21.67 -11.04 -1.89
C ASN A 282 -21.60 -11.07 -0.36
N ASN A 283 -21.50 -9.90 0.29
CA ASN A 283 -21.38 -9.73 1.74
C ASN A 283 -20.14 -10.41 2.34
N ASN A 284 -19.09 -10.58 1.56
CA ASN A 284 -17.81 -11.10 2.04
C ASN A 284 -17.02 -9.96 2.71
N ALA A 285 -16.49 -10.23 3.90
CA ALA A 285 -15.55 -9.30 4.54
C ALA A 285 -14.19 -9.40 3.85
N ALA A 286 -13.49 -8.27 3.73
CA ALA A 286 -12.12 -8.24 3.21
C ALA A 286 -11.21 -9.25 3.94
N TRP A 287 -10.28 -9.85 3.20
CA TRP A 287 -9.30 -10.84 3.70
C TRP A 287 -9.88 -12.21 4.10
N THR A 288 -11.13 -12.50 3.76
CA THR A 288 -11.72 -13.83 3.91
C THR A 288 -11.58 -14.67 2.65
N ASP A 289 -11.68 -16.00 2.76
CA ASP A 289 -11.65 -16.91 1.61
C ASP A 289 -12.75 -16.57 0.58
N GLY A 290 -13.92 -16.11 1.03
CA GLY A 290 -15.01 -15.67 0.17
C GLY A 290 -14.61 -14.45 -0.66
N TRP A 291 -14.00 -13.46 -0.02
CA TRP A 291 -13.52 -12.24 -0.68
C TRP A 291 -12.44 -12.54 -1.73
N PHE A 292 -11.48 -13.40 -1.44
CA PHE A 292 -10.47 -13.84 -2.41
C PHE A 292 -11.11 -14.65 -3.57
N SER A 293 -12.09 -15.49 -3.29
CA SER A 293 -12.79 -16.28 -4.31
C SER A 293 -13.59 -15.42 -5.28
N ASP A 294 -14.05 -14.25 -4.84
CA ASP A 294 -14.82 -13.32 -5.65
C ASP A 294 -14.02 -12.71 -6.81
N VAL A 295 -12.68 -12.74 -6.74
CA VAL A 295 -11.80 -12.28 -7.84
C VAL A 295 -12.07 -13.03 -9.14
N THR A 296 -12.33 -14.34 -9.05
CA THR A 296 -12.68 -15.18 -10.20
C THR A 296 -14.17 -15.46 -10.30
N GLY A 297 -14.97 -14.89 -9.39
CA GLY A 297 -16.41 -15.03 -9.30
C GLY A 297 -17.19 -14.01 -10.14
N ASN A 298 -18.35 -13.60 -9.58
CA ASN A 298 -19.30 -12.68 -10.22
C ASN A 298 -19.16 -11.22 -9.75
N VAL A 299 -18.05 -10.86 -9.13
CA VAL A 299 -17.80 -9.47 -8.70
C VAL A 299 -17.18 -8.68 -9.84
N PHE A 300 -17.75 -7.51 -10.09
CA PHE A 300 -17.36 -6.59 -11.15
C PHE A 300 -16.11 -5.80 -10.81
N GLY A 301 -16.01 -5.27 -9.57
CA GLY A 301 -14.95 -4.33 -9.24
C GLY A 301 -14.48 -4.34 -7.80
N TRP A 302 -13.37 -3.67 -7.59
CA TRP A 302 -12.69 -3.50 -6.29
C TRP A 302 -12.15 -2.09 -6.17
N PHE A 303 -12.30 -1.52 -5.01
CA PHE A 303 -11.44 -0.42 -4.60
C PHE A 303 -10.09 -1.01 -4.19
N GLY A 304 -9.05 -0.69 -4.93
CA GLY A 304 -7.71 -1.25 -4.73
C GLY A 304 -6.62 -0.20 -4.90
N CYS A 305 -5.41 -0.56 -4.56
CA CYS A 305 -4.23 0.26 -4.72
C CYS A 305 -3.13 -0.51 -5.46
N THR A 306 -1.92 0.02 -5.46
CA THR A 306 -0.79 -0.49 -6.23
C THR A 306 -0.43 -1.94 -5.87
N TRP A 307 -0.20 -2.26 -4.59
CA TRP A 307 0.09 -3.62 -4.14
C TRP A 307 -1.13 -4.55 -4.28
N PHE A 308 -2.36 -4.03 -4.12
CA PHE A 308 -3.59 -4.81 -4.26
C PHE A 308 -3.73 -5.41 -5.66
N LEU A 309 -3.35 -4.63 -6.70
CA LEU A 309 -3.38 -5.08 -8.08
C LEU A 309 -2.55 -6.36 -8.29
N TYR A 310 -1.37 -6.43 -7.70
CA TYR A 310 -0.44 -7.55 -7.92
C TYR A 310 -0.60 -8.67 -6.89
N TRP A 311 -0.59 -8.32 -5.60
CA TRP A 311 -0.57 -9.29 -4.50
C TRP A 311 -1.94 -9.90 -4.20
N THR A 312 -3.02 -9.22 -4.59
CA THR A 312 -4.38 -9.71 -4.39
C THR A 312 -5.00 -10.16 -5.70
N LEU A 313 -5.35 -9.24 -6.60
CA LEU A 313 -6.03 -9.59 -7.85
C LEU A 313 -5.14 -10.46 -8.74
N GLY A 314 -3.90 -10.05 -8.96
CA GLY A 314 -2.96 -10.79 -9.81
C GLY A 314 -2.72 -12.20 -9.29
N ALA A 315 -2.46 -12.35 -7.99
CA ALA A 315 -2.20 -13.65 -7.38
C ALA A 315 -3.41 -14.61 -7.46
N GLN A 316 -4.64 -14.09 -7.30
CA GLN A 316 -5.86 -14.92 -7.42
C GLN A 316 -6.23 -15.23 -8.87
N ALA A 317 -5.89 -14.36 -9.82
CA ALA A 317 -6.21 -14.54 -11.23
C ALA A 317 -5.18 -15.38 -11.99
N GLU A 318 -3.97 -15.53 -11.47
CA GLU A 318 -2.87 -16.23 -12.14
C GLU A 318 -3.26 -17.67 -12.53
N GLY A 319 -3.07 -18.00 -13.80
CA GLY A 319 -3.37 -19.33 -14.36
C GLY A 319 -4.87 -19.65 -14.50
N THR A 320 -5.75 -18.67 -14.25
CA THR A 320 -7.20 -18.82 -14.45
C THR A 320 -7.64 -18.13 -15.76
N ASP A 321 -8.91 -18.34 -16.15
CA ASP A 321 -9.51 -17.68 -17.30
C ASP A 321 -9.69 -16.16 -17.12
N ILE A 322 -9.42 -15.64 -15.93
CA ILE A 322 -9.56 -14.23 -15.55
C ILE A 322 -8.23 -13.48 -15.62
N GLU A 323 -7.11 -14.20 -15.76
CA GLU A 323 -5.80 -13.56 -15.91
C GLU A 323 -5.81 -12.58 -17.11
N GLY A 324 -5.40 -11.33 -16.86
CA GLY A 324 -5.38 -10.27 -17.86
C GLY A 324 -6.74 -9.67 -18.21
N LYS A 325 -7.82 -10.00 -17.47
CA LYS A 325 -9.17 -9.46 -17.69
C LYS A 325 -9.55 -8.39 -16.66
N PHE A 326 -8.60 -7.59 -16.27
CA PHE A 326 -8.86 -6.40 -15.45
C PHE A 326 -8.46 -5.14 -16.19
N ASN A 327 -9.13 -4.05 -15.87
CA ASN A 327 -8.70 -2.70 -16.20
C ASN A 327 -9.05 -1.79 -15.00
N MET A 328 -8.69 -0.52 -15.07
CA MET A 328 -8.87 0.38 -13.95
C MET A 328 -9.21 1.80 -14.41
N CYS A 329 -9.88 2.53 -13.53
CA CYS A 329 -10.16 3.95 -13.68
C CYS A 329 -10.02 4.64 -12.31
N GLN A 330 -10.14 5.98 -12.27
CA GLN A 330 -9.93 6.74 -11.03
C GLN A 330 -10.92 6.35 -9.93
N GLY A 331 -12.16 6.02 -10.28
CA GLY A 331 -13.24 5.79 -9.33
C GLY A 331 -13.95 7.09 -8.91
N PRO A 332 -14.80 7.03 -7.88
CA PRO A 332 -15.59 8.19 -7.44
C PRO A 332 -14.74 9.24 -6.71
N VAL A 333 -13.69 8.83 -6.02
CA VAL A 333 -12.81 9.69 -5.22
C VAL A 333 -11.39 9.14 -5.23
N SER A 334 -10.40 10.00 -4.97
CA SER A 334 -9.01 9.59 -4.73
C SER A 334 -8.84 9.26 -3.24
N TYR A 335 -8.04 8.27 -2.95
CA TYR A 335 -7.73 7.80 -1.59
C TYR A 335 -6.39 7.08 -1.59
N HIS A 336 -5.82 6.86 -0.41
CA HIS A 336 -4.67 5.96 -0.26
C HIS A 336 -5.07 4.70 0.51
N TRP A 337 -4.30 3.62 0.32
CA TRP A 337 -4.49 2.42 1.10
C TRP A 337 -3.15 1.73 1.37
N GLY A 338 -2.72 1.77 2.64
CA GLY A 338 -1.50 1.17 3.09
C GLY A 338 -0.25 1.97 2.72
N GLY A 339 0.86 1.27 2.59
CA GLY A 339 2.20 1.82 2.41
C GLY A 339 3.08 1.48 3.60
N THR A 340 4.40 1.51 3.38
CA THR A 340 5.38 1.19 4.42
C THR A 340 6.24 2.40 4.71
N TYR A 341 6.12 2.94 5.91
CA TYR A 341 6.93 4.05 6.41
C TYR A 341 8.13 3.55 7.20
N LEU A 342 9.28 4.14 6.97
CA LEU A 342 10.49 3.88 7.73
C LEU A 342 10.70 4.98 8.76
N GLY A 343 10.84 4.61 10.03
CA GLY A 343 11.25 5.50 11.13
C GLY A 343 12.60 5.07 11.68
N VAL A 344 13.47 6.03 11.98
CA VAL A 344 14.76 5.77 12.65
C VAL A 344 14.59 6.06 14.14
N THR A 345 14.98 5.11 14.98
CA THR A 345 14.88 5.27 16.43
C THR A 345 16.00 6.14 17.00
N ASP A 346 15.73 6.82 18.11
CA ASP A 346 16.74 7.60 18.85
C ASP A 346 17.85 6.70 19.42
N ALA A 347 17.52 5.44 19.70
CA ALA A 347 18.43 4.42 20.20
C ALA A 347 19.35 3.84 19.09
N CYS A 348 19.19 4.23 17.84
CA CYS A 348 20.02 3.79 16.73
C CYS A 348 21.50 4.14 16.98
N PRO A 349 22.42 3.16 17.05
CA PRO A 349 23.83 3.41 17.34
C PRO A 349 24.58 4.05 16.15
N ASN A 350 24.06 3.90 14.94
CA ASN A 350 24.69 4.37 13.70
C ASN A 350 23.67 5.11 12.82
N LYS A 351 23.39 6.37 13.19
CA LYS A 351 22.42 7.20 12.48
C LYS A 351 22.84 7.54 11.05
N GLU A 352 24.14 7.61 10.78
CA GLU A 352 24.64 7.86 9.41
C GLU A 352 24.30 6.68 8.48
N LEU A 353 24.48 5.43 8.94
CA LEU A 353 24.10 4.26 8.15
C LEU A 353 22.58 4.13 8.02
N ALA A 354 21.81 4.45 9.08
CA ALA A 354 20.37 4.46 9.01
C ALA A 354 19.85 5.53 8.03
N ALA A 355 20.45 6.72 8.02
CA ALA A 355 20.16 7.78 7.06
C ALA A 355 20.44 7.34 5.61
N LEU A 356 21.59 6.69 5.39
CA LEU A 356 21.97 6.18 4.07
C LEU A 356 20.94 5.13 3.57
N VAL A 357 20.52 4.20 4.45
CA VAL A 357 19.51 3.19 4.11
C VAL A 357 18.17 3.87 3.78
N MET A 358 17.70 4.77 4.64
CA MET A 358 16.43 5.48 4.44
C MET A 358 16.44 6.29 3.15
N TYR A 359 17.46 7.10 2.91
CA TYR A 359 17.61 7.89 1.69
C TYR A 359 17.62 7.00 0.44
N THR A 360 18.45 5.95 0.47
CA THR A 360 18.63 5.07 -0.69
C THR A 360 17.33 4.38 -1.10
N LEU A 361 16.52 3.95 -0.14
CA LEU A 361 15.24 3.29 -0.43
C LEU A 361 14.10 4.24 -0.74
N CYS A 362 14.12 5.46 -0.17
CA CYS A 362 12.95 6.33 -0.24
C CYS A 362 13.13 7.54 -1.16
N ALA A 363 14.36 7.83 -1.62
CA ALA A 363 14.64 9.04 -2.38
C ALA A 363 15.67 8.89 -3.52
N ASP A 364 16.50 7.84 -3.53
CA ASP A 364 17.49 7.62 -4.58
C ASP A 364 16.81 7.15 -5.88
N GLU A 365 16.73 8.03 -6.87
CA GLU A 365 15.97 7.79 -8.11
C GLU A 365 16.48 6.58 -8.92
N ASP A 366 17.80 6.31 -8.92
CA ASP A 366 18.35 5.14 -9.61
C ASP A 366 17.92 3.83 -8.95
N VAL A 367 17.92 3.80 -7.61
CA VAL A 367 17.48 2.63 -6.84
C VAL A 367 15.97 2.44 -6.97
N LEU A 368 15.20 3.51 -6.84
CA LEU A 368 13.75 3.48 -7.00
C LEU A 368 13.34 3.04 -8.41
N TYR A 369 14.03 3.52 -9.44
CA TYR A 369 13.78 3.09 -10.82
C TYR A 369 14.05 1.58 -11.00
N LYS A 370 15.20 1.11 -10.53
CA LYS A 370 15.54 -0.32 -10.59
C LYS A 370 14.51 -1.16 -9.85
N LEU A 371 14.14 -0.75 -8.64
CA LEU A 371 13.15 -1.42 -7.80
C LEU A 371 11.81 -1.51 -8.54
N SER A 372 11.27 -0.39 -9.02
CA SER A 372 9.99 -0.37 -9.73
C SER A 372 10.02 -1.21 -11.01
N ALA A 373 11.08 -1.12 -11.82
CA ALA A 373 11.21 -1.88 -13.05
C ALA A 373 11.32 -3.40 -12.85
N GLU A 374 11.84 -3.84 -11.70
CA GLU A 374 12.03 -5.27 -11.38
C GLU A 374 10.84 -5.88 -10.64
N THR A 375 10.10 -5.08 -9.84
CA THR A 375 9.05 -5.59 -8.94
C THR A 375 7.65 -5.11 -9.28
N LEU A 376 7.51 -4.13 -10.19
CA LEU A 376 6.28 -3.40 -10.48
C LEU A 376 5.75 -2.60 -9.27
N ASP A 377 6.60 -2.36 -8.25
CA ASP A 377 6.25 -1.54 -7.12
C ASP A 377 6.06 -0.08 -7.56
N TYR A 378 5.01 0.56 -7.08
CA TYR A 378 4.75 1.96 -7.35
C TYR A 378 5.54 2.81 -6.35
N VAL A 379 6.76 3.20 -6.75
CA VAL A 379 7.68 3.90 -5.84
C VAL A 379 7.25 5.34 -5.58
N ASN A 380 7.61 5.85 -4.40
CA ASN A 380 7.24 7.19 -3.95
C ASN A 380 8.15 8.27 -4.57
N ASN A 381 8.16 8.32 -5.90
CA ASN A 381 8.88 9.36 -6.66
C ASN A 381 8.20 9.59 -8.02
N LYS A 382 7.70 10.81 -8.22
CA LYS A 382 6.95 11.22 -9.42
C LYS A 382 7.79 11.11 -10.70
N ASN A 383 9.05 11.54 -10.64
CA ASN A 383 9.96 11.51 -11.79
C ASN A 383 10.25 10.08 -12.21
N VAL A 384 10.49 9.21 -11.23
CA VAL A 384 10.75 7.79 -11.48
C VAL A 384 9.52 7.12 -12.09
N MET A 385 8.32 7.35 -11.54
CA MET A 385 7.10 6.72 -12.07
C MET A 385 6.79 7.22 -13.48
N GLN A 386 6.98 8.51 -13.78
CA GLN A 386 6.88 9.02 -15.15
C GLN A 386 7.88 8.32 -16.08
N LYS A 387 9.13 8.16 -15.65
CA LYS A 387 10.15 7.48 -16.42
C LYS A 387 9.82 5.99 -16.65
N ILE A 388 9.23 5.29 -15.68
CA ILE A 388 8.76 3.90 -15.83
C ILE A 388 7.75 3.79 -16.97
N THR A 389 6.78 4.72 -17.03
CA THR A 389 5.81 4.79 -18.13
C THR A 389 6.49 5.11 -19.46
N ASP A 390 7.33 6.15 -19.50
CA ASP A 390 8.02 6.57 -20.73
C ASP A 390 8.91 5.47 -21.33
N ASP A 391 9.54 4.67 -20.47
CA ASP A 391 10.39 3.53 -20.85
C ASP A 391 9.56 2.25 -21.15
N GLY A 392 8.21 2.30 -21.03
CA GLY A 392 7.31 1.16 -21.26
C GLY A 392 7.50 0.01 -20.26
N LYS A 393 7.91 0.33 -19.03
CA LYS A 393 8.18 -0.64 -17.94
C LYS A 393 6.96 -0.87 -17.03
N GLY A 394 5.91 -0.06 -17.16
CA GLY A 394 4.72 -0.15 -16.33
C GLY A 394 3.71 -1.22 -16.74
N ALA A 395 3.86 -1.83 -17.93
CA ALA A 395 2.87 -2.78 -18.47
C ALA A 395 2.59 -3.94 -17.49
N SER A 396 1.30 -4.13 -17.17
CA SER A 396 0.82 -5.11 -16.19
C SER A 396 0.14 -6.30 -16.86
N LYS A 397 0.59 -7.52 -16.54
CA LYS A 397 -0.10 -8.75 -16.95
C LYS A 397 -1.54 -8.81 -16.42
N VAL A 398 -1.78 -8.31 -15.23
CA VAL A 398 -3.10 -8.29 -14.58
C VAL A 398 -4.09 -7.46 -15.39
N LEU A 399 -3.61 -6.38 -16.00
CA LEU A 399 -4.39 -5.48 -16.86
C LEU A 399 -4.28 -5.82 -18.35
N GLY A 400 -3.92 -7.05 -18.69
CA GLY A 400 -3.81 -7.46 -20.11
C GLY A 400 -2.70 -6.77 -20.90
N GLY A 401 -1.75 -6.13 -20.21
CA GLY A 401 -0.63 -5.39 -20.82
C GLY A 401 -0.76 -3.87 -20.71
N GLU A 402 -1.87 -3.35 -20.20
CA GLU A 402 -2.03 -1.92 -19.95
C GLU A 402 -1.13 -1.44 -18.79
N ASP A 403 -0.75 -0.16 -18.85
CA ASP A 403 0.07 0.49 -17.82
C ASP A 403 -0.81 1.17 -16.76
N PRO A 404 -0.80 0.71 -15.47
CA PRO A 404 -1.57 1.32 -14.40
C PRO A 404 -1.01 2.66 -13.91
N VAL A 405 0.26 2.95 -14.20
CA VAL A 405 0.98 4.09 -13.62
C VAL A 405 0.27 5.43 -13.86
N PRO A 406 -0.23 5.75 -15.07
CA PRO A 406 -0.92 7.03 -15.30
C PRO A 406 -2.15 7.24 -14.44
N VAL A 407 -2.94 6.18 -14.18
CA VAL A 407 -4.14 6.26 -13.32
C VAL A 407 -3.73 6.48 -11.87
N PHE A 408 -2.73 5.75 -11.38
CA PHE A 408 -2.21 5.92 -10.04
C PHE A 408 -1.60 7.31 -9.83
N MET A 409 -0.82 7.83 -10.80
CA MET A 409 -0.27 9.19 -10.73
C MET A 409 -1.37 10.24 -10.61
N ALA A 410 -2.41 10.14 -11.44
CA ALA A 410 -3.54 11.08 -11.44
C ALA A 410 -4.31 11.07 -10.11
N ASN A 411 -4.38 9.93 -9.43
CA ASN A 411 -5.02 9.82 -8.10
C ASN A 411 -4.09 10.29 -6.99
N ALA A 412 -2.80 9.93 -7.01
CA ALA A 412 -1.83 10.31 -5.98
C ALA A 412 -1.74 11.83 -5.77
N GLU A 413 -1.88 12.61 -6.84
CA GLU A 413 -1.86 14.09 -6.77
C GLU A 413 -3.09 14.71 -6.08
N LYS A 414 -4.15 13.93 -5.84
CA LYS A 414 -5.42 14.42 -5.26
C LYS A 414 -5.63 13.94 -3.83
N ILE A 415 -4.78 13.07 -3.33
CA ILE A 415 -4.91 12.52 -1.97
C ILE A 415 -4.58 13.59 -0.94
N ASP A 416 -5.45 13.73 0.08
CA ASP A 416 -5.29 14.62 1.22
C ASP A 416 -5.45 13.81 2.53
N VAL A 417 -4.34 13.61 3.23
CA VAL A 417 -4.28 12.80 4.47
C VAL A 417 -4.08 13.64 5.73
N LYS A 418 -4.29 14.95 5.64
CA LYS A 418 -4.06 15.88 6.77
C LYS A 418 -4.85 15.54 8.03
N ASN A 419 -5.97 14.82 7.87
CA ASN A 419 -6.84 14.41 8.96
C ASN A 419 -6.56 12.97 9.47
N ALA A 420 -5.46 12.34 9.04
CA ALA A 420 -5.03 11.05 9.58
C ALA A 420 -4.41 11.23 10.98
N THR A 421 -4.77 10.34 11.92
CA THR A 421 -4.30 10.36 13.30
C THR A 421 -3.84 8.96 13.74
N GLU A 422 -3.14 8.91 14.87
CA GLU A 422 -2.75 7.66 15.54
C GLU A 422 -3.94 6.83 16.04
N TYR A 423 -5.13 7.42 16.10
CA TYR A 423 -6.36 6.76 16.55
C TYR A 423 -7.10 6.03 15.42
N ASP A 424 -6.80 6.35 14.15
CA ASP A 424 -7.59 5.93 12.98
C ASP A 424 -7.75 4.41 12.93
N SER A 425 -6.69 3.64 13.12
CA SER A 425 -6.75 2.17 13.04
C SER A 425 -7.76 1.56 14.02
N THR A 426 -7.71 1.97 15.28
CA THR A 426 -8.60 1.45 16.33
C THR A 426 -10.04 1.95 16.15
N MET A 427 -10.22 3.25 15.88
CA MET A 427 -11.56 3.85 15.76
C MET A 427 -12.28 3.37 14.48
N ASN A 428 -11.54 3.16 13.38
CA ASN A 428 -12.08 2.55 12.18
C ASN A 428 -12.52 1.08 12.41
N GLY A 429 -11.87 0.36 13.32
CA GLY A 429 -12.33 -0.97 13.75
C GLY A 429 -13.69 -0.93 14.50
N PHE A 430 -13.92 0.09 15.33
CA PHE A 430 -15.23 0.28 15.96
C PHE A 430 -16.30 0.66 14.93
N LEU A 431 -15.94 1.47 13.93
CA LEU A 431 -16.81 1.82 12.83
C LEU A 431 -17.23 0.59 12.01
N ASP A 432 -16.28 -0.32 11.71
CA ASP A 432 -16.56 -1.58 10.99
C ASP A 432 -17.55 -2.46 11.75
N ASN A 433 -17.38 -2.63 13.07
CA ASN A 433 -18.27 -3.42 13.90
C ASN A 433 -19.67 -2.85 13.93
N ALA A 434 -19.82 -1.53 14.11
CA ALA A 434 -21.12 -0.87 14.12
C ALA A 434 -21.80 -0.92 12.75
N SER A 435 -21.04 -0.69 11.66
CA SER A 435 -21.52 -0.80 10.28
C SER A 435 -22.03 -2.22 9.97
N GLY A 436 -21.30 -3.26 10.38
CA GLY A 436 -21.71 -4.65 10.21
C GLY A 436 -23.02 -4.97 10.93
N SER A 437 -23.18 -4.52 12.19
CA SER A 437 -24.41 -4.69 12.97
C SER A 437 -25.58 -3.87 12.41
N TYR A 438 -25.32 -2.68 11.86
CA TYR A 438 -26.34 -1.88 11.18
C TYR A 438 -26.76 -2.52 9.85
N ASN A 439 -25.83 -3.01 9.06
CA ASN A 439 -26.13 -3.72 7.81
C ASN A 439 -27.01 -4.95 8.05
N SER A 440 -26.70 -5.78 9.05
CA SER A 440 -27.45 -6.99 9.38
C SER A 440 -28.80 -6.72 10.05
N GLY A 441 -29.07 -5.49 10.52
CA GLY A 441 -30.28 -5.11 11.23
C GLY A 441 -30.25 -5.47 12.72
N GLU A 442 -29.13 -5.86 13.29
CA GLU A 442 -28.92 -5.97 14.74
C GLU A 442 -29.02 -4.60 15.41
N ILE A 443 -28.52 -3.57 14.75
CA ILE A 443 -28.75 -2.16 15.06
C ILE A 443 -29.77 -1.62 14.09
N ALA A 444 -30.82 -0.98 14.59
CA ALA A 444 -32.00 -0.63 13.79
C ALA A 444 -31.84 0.72 13.05
N THR A 445 -31.11 1.65 13.61
CA THR A 445 -31.00 3.03 13.10
C THR A 445 -29.55 3.49 13.00
N ILE A 446 -29.29 4.45 12.11
CA ILE A 446 -27.96 5.06 11.98
C ILE A 446 -27.53 5.76 13.27
N ASP A 447 -28.44 6.40 13.99
CA ASP A 447 -28.15 7.07 15.27
C ASP A 447 -27.68 6.06 16.33
N GLU A 448 -28.27 4.87 16.37
CA GLU A 448 -27.84 3.78 17.26
C GLU A 448 -26.45 3.25 16.85
N ALA A 449 -26.15 3.18 15.55
CA ALA A 449 -24.83 2.77 15.05
C ALA A 449 -23.76 3.79 15.41
N VAL A 450 -24.02 5.07 15.25
CA VAL A 450 -23.15 6.17 15.70
C VAL A 450 -22.88 6.08 17.20
N GLU A 451 -23.93 5.86 18.00
CA GLU A 451 -23.78 5.74 19.46
C GLU A 451 -23.01 4.48 19.86
N ALA A 452 -23.13 3.39 19.13
CA ALA A 452 -22.33 2.18 19.35
C ALA A 452 -20.81 2.44 19.15
N VAL A 453 -20.46 3.18 18.09
CA VAL A 453 -19.05 3.61 17.87
C VAL A 453 -18.56 4.50 19.01
N LYS A 454 -19.35 5.54 19.36
CA LYS A 454 -19.03 6.47 20.45
C LYS A 454 -18.87 5.75 21.79
N SER A 455 -19.72 4.75 22.07
CA SER A 455 -19.60 3.92 23.27
C SER A 455 -18.29 3.13 23.29
N SER A 456 -17.92 2.51 22.16
CA SER A 456 -16.66 1.76 22.06
C SER A 456 -15.44 2.68 22.25
N ILE A 457 -15.51 3.91 21.73
CA ILE A 457 -14.44 4.90 21.92
C ILE A 457 -14.33 5.30 23.42
N ARG A 458 -15.46 5.57 24.08
CA ARG A 458 -15.45 5.89 25.54
C ARG A 458 -14.87 4.77 26.39
N ASP A 459 -15.16 3.52 26.01
CA ASP A 459 -14.66 2.34 26.75
C ASP A 459 -13.14 2.16 26.53
N ALA A 460 -12.65 2.43 25.32
CA ALA A 460 -11.23 2.28 24.97
C ALA A 460 -10.36 3.46 25.45
N TYR A 461 -10.89 4.69 25.41
CA TYR A 461 -10.13 5.92 25.63
C TYR A 461 -10.80 6.80 26.70
N GLN A 462 -10.52 6.52 27.97
CA GLN A 462 -11.11 7.25 29.12
C GLN A 462 -10.64 8.70 29.25
N ASN A 463 -9.56 9.05 28.57
CA ASN A 463 -8.99 10.40 28.54
C ASN A 463 -9.56 11.28 27.43
N LEU A 464 -10.37 10.73 26.52
CA LEU A 464 -10.98 11.50 25.44
C LEU A 464 -12.40 11.95 25.80
N THR A 465 -12.77 13.12 25.32
CA THR A 465 -14.12 13.68 25.39
C THR A 465 -14.92 13.24 24.17
N VAL A 466 -15.99 12.47 24.38
CA VAL A 466 -16.89 11.97 23.33
C VAL A 466 -18.27 12.58 23.54
N GLU A 467 -18.67 13.52 22.68
CA GLU A 467 -20.00 14.19 22.72
C GLU A 467 -21.10 13.39 21.97
#